data_47e86f10145e5baec2d6effd7ee8b5a6
#
_entry.id   47e86f10145e5baec2d6effd7ee8b5a6
#
_cell.length_a   1.000
_cell.length_b   1.000
_cell.length_c   1.000
_cell.angle_alpha   90.00
_cell.angle_beta   90.00
_cell.angle_gamma   90.00
#
_symmetry.space_group_name_H-M   'P 1'
#
loop_
_entity.id
_entity.type
_entity.pdbx_description
1 polymer ?
#
loop_
_entity_poly.entity_id
_entity_poly.type
_entity_poly.pdbx_seq_one_letter_code
_entity_poly.pdbx_strand_id
1 'polypeptide(L)'
;MTCASLDARAQSLRTEFLSARISVVSVTPPRVRVEAERAQGSKSWSFRSAYAGLNNLGERIENLSLTDARGVEVVARKLAPGEYAAEREATKISYELKLDAPRNTNDAAHASWLTAVRGVLMPGDLLPLPATRAKLILTLPPDWKVATLETRNGEGQFEIEDAESSVFFVGSDLRLTQANAGGLKFTYATAGEWAFADQDVAAVVRDIVERHARTTGSIPRRSALVVLAPFPQTADASRWSAETRGGTVFFLSGRANSKAAGLARLSVPLAHEIFHLWIPNALNLSGDYAWFYEGFTVYQSTRVSVELGYLTFQDYLDSLARAYDNYLAQREQDRLSLVEASARRWSDGGSLVYHKGMLVAALYDLNVKWNSRGKHGLEDVYRTLFRQRRTGADRPDGNATVIAALNSVAGGSDLSKRYVESTGALDLTEALNTFGLKLERFGARTRIRVVDAPTRAQRDLLRGMGYN
;
A
#
# COMPACT_ATOMS: atom_id res chain seq x y z
N MET A 1 39.76 -18.35 3.19
CA MET A 1 39.64 -17.32 4.26
C MET A 1 39.07 -16.00 3.75
N THR A 2 38.07 -15.96 2.87
CA THR A 2 37.56 -14.74 2.24
C THR A 2 36.05 -14.52 2.31
N CYS A 3 35.28 -15.46 2.87
CA CYS A 3 33.82 -15.26 3.05
C CYS A 3 33.43 -14.50 4.34
N ALA A 4 34.23 -14.59 5.41
CA ALA A 4 33.88 -13.97 6.70
C ALA A 4 33.98 -12.42 6.68
N SER A 5 34.78 -11.83 5.78
CA SER A 5 34.98 -10.37 5.68
C SER A 5 33.89 -9.65 4.91
N LEU A 6 33.16 -10.33 4.02
CA LEU A 6 32.03 -9.77 3.27
C LEU A 6 30.75 -9.71 4.12
N ASP A 7 30.53 -10.77 4.93
CA ASP A 7 29.38 -10.80 5.85
C ASP A 7 29.53 -9.80 6.99
N ALA A 8 30.73 -9.60 7.53
CA ALA A 8 30.98 -8.58 8.56
C ALA A 8 30.80 -7.15 8.04
N ARG A 9 31.17 -6.86 6.76
CA ARG A 9 30.93 -5.59 6.11
C ARG A 9 29.43 -5.35 5.82
N ALA A 10 28.71 -6.39 5.39
CA ALA A 10 27.28 -6.33 5.17
C ALA A 10 26.49 -6.17 6.48
N GLN A 11 26.96 -6.75 7.59
CA GLN A 11 26.38 -6.55 8.92
C GLN A 11 26.69 -5.18 9.50
N SER A 12 27.89 -4.60 9.29
CA SER A 12 28.23 -3.26 9.77
C SER A 12 27.42 -2.17 9.02
N LEU A 13 27.15 -2.35 7.74
CA LEU A 13 26.32 -1.43 6.95
C LEU A 13 24.83 -1.39 7.41
N ARG A 14 24.38 -2.41 8.12
CA ARG A 14 23.01 -2.47 8.68
C ARG A 14 22.83 -1.72 10.00
N THR A 15 23.88 -1.30 10.65
CA THR A 15 23.84 -0.67 11.98
C THR A 15 24.10 0.84 11.97
N GLU A 16 24.54 1.42 10.86
CA GLU A 16 24.83 2.84 10.79
C GLU A 16 23.60 3.67 10.43
N PHE A 17 23.35 4.72 11.22
CA PHE A 17 22.34 5.72 10.90
C PHE A 17 22.93 6.77 9.96
N LEU A 18 22.19 7.06 8.89
CA LEU A 18 22.41 8.29 8.12
C LEU A 18 21.92 9.48 8.95
N SER A 19 22.81 10.42 9.29
CA SER A 19 22.38 11.68 9.89
C SER A 19 21.93 12.62 8.78
N ALA A 20 20.69 13.12 8.82
CA ALA A 20 20.15 13.96 7.76
C ALA A 20 19.35 15.14 8.31
N ARG A 21 19.38 16.24 7.57
CA ARG A 21 18.49 17.40 7.74
C ARG A 21 17.77 17.65 6.43
N ILE A 22 16.46 17.76 6.48
CA ILE A 22 15.62 18.19 5.36
C ILE A 22 15.01 19.53 5.73
N SER A 23 15.31 20.56 4.95
CA SER A 23 14.83 21.92 5.14
C SER A 23 13.96 22.34 3.96
N VAL A 24 12.73 22.79 4.21
CA VAL A 24 11.90 23.40 3.18
C VAL A 24 12.47 24.78 2.89
N VAL A 25 13.05 24.94 1.70
CA VAL A 25 13.68 26.20 1.25
C VAL A 25 12.64 27.14 0.66
N SER A 26 11.71 26.58 -0.11
CA SER A 26 10.63 27.31 -0.77
C SER A 26 9.42 26.39 -0.98
N VAL A 27 8.23 26.97 -0.93
CA VAL A 27 6.98 26.30 -1.30
C VAL A 27 6.45 26.74 -2.66
N THR A 28 7.04 27.81 -3.25
CA THR A 28 6.73 28.34 -4.58
C THR A 28 7.98 28.96 -5.22
N PRO A 29 8.67 28.26 -6.13
CA PRO A 29 8.52 26.85 -6.48
C PRO A 29 8.88 25.90 -5.31
N PRO A 30 8.31 24.70 -5.23
CA PRO A 30 8.53 23.80 -4.10
C PRO A 30 9.93 23.18 -4.15
N ARG A 31 10.72 23.44 -3.11
CA ARG A 31 12.11 22.97 -2.97
C ARG A 31 12.44 22.62 -1.53
N VAL A 32 13.18 21.55 -1.38
CA VAL A 32 13.84 21.19 -0.12
C VAL A 32 15.34 21.13 -0.34
N ARG A 33 16.10 21.48 0.70
CA ARG A 33 17.53 21.18 0.82
C ARG A 33 17.70 20.00 1.74
N VAL A 34 18.54 19.06 1.31
CA VAL A 34 18.96 17.91 2.12
C VAL A 34 20.45 18.01 2.39
N GLU A 35 20.81 17.90 3.66
CA GLU A 35 22.18 17.76 4.13
C GLU A 35 22.25 16.41 4.84
N ALA A 36 23.17 15.55 4.41
CA ALA A 36 23.30 14.23 5.01
C ALA A 36 24.77 13.86 5.24
N GLU A 37 25.00 13.08 6.30
CA GLU A 37 26.32 12.62 6.70
C GLU A 37 26.30 11.12 7.00
N ARG A 38 27.29 10.40 6.48
CA ARG A 38 27.57 9.00 6.76
C ARG A 38 28.81 8.88 7.60
N ALA A 39 28.87 7.90 8.49
CA ALA A 39 30.06 7.62 9.29
C ALA A 39 31.22 7.12 8.40
N GLN A 40 30.93 6.37 7.34
CA GLN A 40 31.93 5.88 6.39
C GLN A 40 31.84 6.67 5.07
N GLY A 41 33.02 7.06 4.55
CA GLY A 41 33.12 7.73 3.25
C GLY A 41 32.70 6.83 2.09
N SER A 42 32.17 7.45 1.05
CA SER A 42 31.77 6.77 -0.19
C SER A 42 32.23 7.54 -1.41
N LYS A 43 32.62 6.79 -2.47
CA LYS A 43 32.86 7.32 -3.81
C LYS A 43 31.65 7.25 -4.71
N SER A 44 30.57 6.55 -4.28
CA SER A 44 29.32 6.40 -5.04
C SER A 44 28.15 6.92 -4.24
N TRP A 45 27.33 7.75 -4.87
CA TRP A 45 26.13 8.33 -4.29
C TRP A 45 24.97 8.12 -5.25
N SER A 46 24.05 7.26 -4.85
CA SER A 46 22.89 6.86 -5.65
C SER A 46 21.60 7.31 -4.99
N PHE A 47 20.60 7.61 -5.80
CA PHE A 47 19.28 8.02 -5.35
C PHE A 47 18.23 7.20 -6.10
N ARG A 48 17.06 7.09 -5.52
CA ARG A 48 15.94 6.42 -6.17
C ARG A 48 15.57 7.11 -7.47
N SER A 49 15.60 6.38 -8.59
CA SER A 49 15.22 6.88 -9.91
C SER A 49 13.80 6.50 -10.32
N ALA A 50 13.26 5.40 -9.77
CA ALA A 50 11.91 4.92 -10.07
C ALA A 50 11.23 4.29 -8.85
N TYR A 51 9.90 4.44 -8.76
CA TYR A 51 9.07 3.81 -7.73
C TYR A 51 7.60 3.77 -8.17
N ALA A 52 6.92 2.61 -8.00
CA ALA A 52 5.49 2.43 -8.25
C ALA A 52 5.01 2.93 -9.63
N GLY A 53 5.82 2.75 -10.67
CA GLY A 53 5.54 3.26 -12.02
C GLY A 53 5.99 4.70 -12.30
N LEU A 54 6.32 5.48 -11.27
CA LEU A 54 6.98 6.78 -11.41
C LEU A 54 8.43 6.56 -11.86
N ASN A 55 8.85 7.34 -12.84
CA ASN A 55 10.23 7.37 -13.33
C ASN A 55 10.82 8.76 -13.13
N ASN A 56 12.12 8.88 -13.33
CA ASN A 56 12.87 10.14 -13.34
C ASN A 56 12.91 10.86 -11.97
N LEU A 57 12.70 10.15 -10.85
CA LEU A 57 12.80 10.74 -9.52
C LEU A 57 14.20 11.33 -9.26
N GLY A 58 15.26 10.72 -9.80
CA GLY A 58 16.63 11.21 -9.70
C GLY A 58 16.93 12.51 -10.47
N GLU A 59 16.04 12.92 -11.39
CA GLU A 59 16.19 14.20 -12.12
C GLU A 59 15.82 15.42 -11.25
N ARG A 60 15.14 15.20 -10.13
CA ARG A 60 14.76 16.26 -9.18
C ARG A 60 15.93 16.86 -8.43
N ILE A 61 17.12 16.20 -8.46
CA ILE A 61 18.32 16.57 -7.71
C ILE A 61 19.08 17.67 -8.43
N GLU A 62 19.31 18.78 -7.72
CA GLU A 62 20.08 19.95 -8.17
C GLU A 62 21.12 20.35 -7.12
N ASN A 63 22.10 21.16 -7.51
CA ASN A 63 23.07 21.79 -6.62
C ASN A 63 23.79 20.82 -5.67
N LEU A 64 24.14 19.61 -6.17
CA LEU A 64 24.80 18.61 -5.36
C LEU A 64 26.25 18.98 -5.10
N SER A 65 26.66 18.93 -3.84
CA SER A 65 28.04 19.10 -3.37
C SER A 65 28.39 17.98 -2.39
N LEU A 66 29.66 17.59 -2.41
CA LEU A 66 30.24 16.59 -1.52
C LEU A 66 31.39 17.17 -0.73
N THR A 67 31.56 16.72 0.52
CA THR A 67 32.75 17.05 1.33
C THR A 67 33.28 15.79 2.02
N ASP A 68 34.59 15.76 2.23
CA ASP A 68 35.25 14.70 3.00
C ASP A 68 35.08 14.92 4.53
N ALA A 69 35.58 13.99 5.33
CA ALA A 69 35.53 14.07 6.79
C ALA A 69 36.22 15.31 7.38
N ARG A 70 37.14 15.95 6.63
CA ARG A 70 37.84 17.18 7.04
C ARG A 70 37.10 18.44 6.59
N GLY A 71 35.95 18.31 5.90
CA GLY A 71 35.20 19.44 5.38
C GLY A 71 35.73 20.00 4.05
N VAL A 72 36.67 19.28 3.39
CA VAL A 72 37.22 19.70 2.10
C VAL A 72 36.27 19.22 0.98
N GLU A 73 35.96 20.10 0.04
CA GLU A 73 35.12 19.81 -1.10
C GLU A 73 35.69 18.66 -1.94
N VAL A 74 34.78 17.76 -2.40
CA VAL A 74 35.09 16.61 -3.26
C VAL A 74 34.32 16.75 -4.55
N VAL A 75 35.05 16.75 -5.67
CA VAL A 75 34.41 16.86 -6.99
C VAL A 75 33.49 15.65 -7.23
N ALA A 76 32.25 15.98 -7.58
CA ALA A 76 31.22 15.02 -7.93
C ALA A 76 30.93 15.06 -9.44
N ARG A 77 30.96 13.90 -10.11
CA ARG A 77 30.56 13.75 -11.51
C ARG A 77 29.20 13.05 -11.59
N LYS A 78 28.22 13.68 -12.21
CA LYS A 78 26.94 13.05 -12.52
C LYS A 78 27.13 12.02 -13.62
N LEU A 79 26.74 10.77 -13.37
CA LEU A 79 26.83 9.64 -14.30
C LEU A 79 25.50 9.45 -15.05
N ALA A 80 24.38 9.57 -14.31
CA ALA A 80 23.02 9.45 -14.80
C ALA A 80 22.09 10.24 -13.84
N PRO A 81 20.80 10.42 -14.15
CA PRO A 81 19.84 10.96 -13.20
C PRO A 81 19.84 10.17 -11.89
N GLY A 82 20.18 10.84 -10.78
CA GLY A 82 20.28 10.20 -9.47
C GLY A 82 21.54 9.41 -9.19
N GLU A 83 22.53 9.37 -10.11
CA GLU A 83 23.79 8.63 -9.95
C GLU A 83 24.99 9.55 -10.05
N TYR A 84 25.85 9.53 -9.01
CA TYR A 84 27.02 10.40 -8.91
C TYR A 84 28.25 9.61 -8.46
N ALA A 85 29.41 9.93 -9.06
CA ALA A 85 30.72 9.43 -8.66
C ALA A 85 31.54 10.58 -8.06
N ALA A 86 32.17 10.34 -6.92
CA ALA A 86 33.12 11.24 -6.27
C ALA A 86 34.56 10.84 -6.63
N GLU A 87 35.45 11.81 -6.85
CA GLU A 87 36.86 11.54 -7.14
C GLU A 87 37.59 10.86 -5.97
N ARG A 88 37.18 11.14 -4.74
CA ARG A 88 37.66 10.51 -3.52
C ARG A 88 36.50 10.29 -2.55
N GLU A 89 36.74 9.60 -1.46
CA GLU A 89 35.69 9.33 -0.46
C GLU A 89 35.16 10.64 0.14
N ALA A 90 33.83 10.77 0.12
CA ALA A 90 33.10 11.84 0.76
C ALA A 90 32.19 11.27 1.86
N THR A 91 32.12 11.98 2.99
CA THR A 91 31.24 11.61 4.12
C THR A 91 29.98 12.45 4.18
N LYS A 92 30.00 13.65 3.62
CA LYS A 92 28.89 14.60 3.64
C LYS A 92 28.41 14.91 2.24
N ILE A 93 27.10 15.10 2.12
CA ILE A 93 26.44 15.49 0.88
C ILE A 93 25.40 16.58 1.18
N SER A 94 25.33 17.57 0.31
CA SER A 94 24.28 18.57 0.29
C SER A 94 23.70 18.69 -1.11
N TYR A 95 22.39 18.80 -1.25
CA TYR A 95 21.69 18.96 -2.53
C TYR A 95 20.32 19.57 -2.34
N GLU A 96 19.73 20.04 -3.42
CA GLU A 96 18.35 20.50 -3.46
C GLU A 96 17.48 19.53 -4.29
N LEU A 97 16.23 19.40 -3.91
CA LEU A 97 15.22 18.61 -4.61
C LEU A 97 14.05 19.50 -5.01
N LYS A 98 13.65 19.38 -6.27
CA LYS A 98 12.36 19.88 -6.75
C LYS A 98 11.26 18.94 -6.28
N LEU A 99 10.26 19.47 -5.59
CA LEU A 99 9.15 18.71 -5.05
C LEU A 99 7.82 19.15 -5.67
N ASP A 100 7.82 19.38 -6.98
CA ASP A 100 6.58 19.62 -7.73
C ASP A 100 5.64 18.44 -7.60
N ALA A 101 4.36 18.72 -7.49
CA ALA A 101 3.34 17.68 -7.46
C ALA A 101 3.36 16.87 -8.77
N PRO A 102 3.25 15.53 -8.70
CA PRO A 102 3.15 14.70 -9.90
C PRO A 102 2.00 15.17 -10.80
N ARG A 103 2.21 15.19 -12.13
CA ARG A 103 1.19 15.60 -13.09
C ARG A 103 0.00 14.64 -13.12
N ASN A 104 0.28 13.34 -13.02
CA ASN A 104 -0.74 12.31 -12.95
C ASN A 104 -1.20 12.14 -11.50
N THR A 105 -2.50 12.21 -11.25
CA THR A 105 -3.09 12.04 -9.92
C THR A 105 -2.80 10.67 -9.31
N ASN A 106 -2.69 9.62 -10.13
CA ASN A 106 -2.39 8.28 -9.64
C ASN A 106 -1.01 8.18 -8.97
N ASP A 107 -0.09 9.06 -9.35
CA ASP A 107 1.29 9.05 -8.86
C ASP A 107 1.46 9.83 -7.56
N ALA A 108 0.47 10.64 -7.18
CA ALA A 108 0.60 11.62 -6.11
C ALA A 108 0.74 10.98 -4.70
N ALA A 109 0.30 9.74 -4.51
CA ALA A 109 0.51 9.02 -3.26
C ALA A 109 1.88 8.32 -3.16
N HIS A 110 2.66 8.28 -4.26
CA HIS A 110 3.86 7.44 -4.37
C HIS A 110 5.19 8.21 -4.33
N ALA A 111 5.18 9.53 -4.27
CA ALA A 111 6.39 10.34 -4.20
C ALA A 111 6.21 11.56 -3.31
N SER A 112 7.34 12.12 -2.85
CA SER A 112 7.37 13.38 -2.12
C SER A 112 7.00 14.56 -3.02
N TRP A 113 6.18 15.46 -2.47
CA TRP A 113 5.80 16.73 -3.09
C TRP A 113 5.44 17.77 -2.02
N LEU A 114 5.48 19.06 -2.40
CA LEU A 114 5.03 20.17 -1.57
C LEU A 114 4.08 21.08 -2.35
N THR A 115 3.19 21.73 -1.62
CA THR A 115 2.40 22.89 -2.06
C THR A 115 2.60 24.04 -1.09
N ALA A 116 1.96 25.18 -1.33
CA ALA A 116 2.03 26.33 -0.43
C ALA A 116 1.53 26.05 1.00
N VAL A 117 0.67 25.04 1.21
CA VAL A 117 0.00 24.79 2.49
C VAL A 117 0.29 23.42 3.09
N ARG A 118 0.76 22.45 2.30
CA ARG A 118 1.02 21.08 2.77
C ARG A 118 1.93 20.30 1.84
N GLY A 119 2.36 19.13 2.29
CA GLY A 119 3.11 18.18 1.47
C GLY A 119 3.27 16.83 2.11
N VAL A 120 3.85 15.91 1.35
CA VAL A 120 4.33 14.62 1.83
C VAL A 120 5.82 14.51 1.57
N LEU A 121 6.56 14.10 2.58
CA LEU A 121 7.99 13.84 2.52
C LEU A 121 8.22 12.37 2.84
N MET A 122 8.77 11.63 1.91
CA MET A 122 9.07 10.20 2.00
C MET A 122 10.59 10.03 1.97
N PRO A 123 11.24 9.73 3.09
CA PRO A 123 12.70 9.63 3.15
C PRO A 123 13.31 8.69 2.11
N GLY A 124 12.61 7.63 1.72
CA GLY A 124 13.07 6.68 0.71
C GLY A 124 13.24 7.26 -0.70
N ASP A 125 12.62 8.40 -1.03
CA ASP A 125 12.82 9.10 -2.29
C ASP A 125 13.56 10.44 -2.16
N LEU A 126 13.91 10.81 -0.93
CA LEU A 126 14.61 12.05 -0.63
C LEU A 126 16.07 11.81 -0.24
N LEU A 127 16.40 10.71 0.41
CA LEU A 127 17.73 10.44 0.96
C LEU A 127 18.58 9.59 -0.01
N PRO A 128 19.93 9.71 0.07
CA PRO A 128 20.81 8.87 -0.75
C PRO A 128 20.76 7.42 -0.30
N LEU A 129 20.83 6.48 -1.27
CA LEU A 129 20.82 5.04 -1.05
C LEU A 129 22.20 4.49 -0.60
N PRO A 130 22.24 3.40 0.15
CA PRO A 130 21.12 2.80 0.86
C PRO A 130 20.80 3.58 2.15
N ALA A 131 19.58 4.08 2.27
CA ALA A 131 19.12 4.77 3.46
C ALA A 131 18.09 3.87 4.18
N THR A 132 18.57 2.86 4.89
CA THR A 132 17.68 2.00 5.67
C THR A 132 17.31 2.61 7.01
N ARG A 133 18.29 3.23 7.71
CA ARG A 133 18.10 3.86 9.02
C ARG A 133 18.62 5.30 8.97
N ALA A 134 17.88 6.24 9.57
CA ALA A 134 18.30 7.63 9.60
C ALA A 134 17.90 8.34 10.90
N LYS A 135 18.71 9.33 11.29
CA LYS A 135 18.33 10.38 12.25
C LYS A 135 18.02 11.64 11.46
N LEU A 136 16.77 12.06 11.48
CA LEU A 136 16.28 13.12 10.61
C LEU A 136 15.85 14.36 11.40
N ILE A 137 16.39 15.52 11.03
CA ILE A 137 15.88 16.83 11.46
C ILE A 137 15.04 17.41 10.33
N LEU A 138 13.81 17.82 10.64
CA LEU A 138 12.96 18.55 9.71
C LEU A 138 12.93 20.04 10.07
N THR A 139 13.22 20.89 9.10
CA THR A 139 13.05 22.35 9.20
C THR A 139 11.93 22.75 8.25
N LEU A 140 10.77 23.08 8.80
CA LEU A 140 9.55 23.41 8.08
C LEU A 140 9.23 24.90 8.15
N PRO A 141 8.38 25.43 7.26
CA PRO A 141 7.83 26.78 7.40
C PRO A 141 7.17 26.96 8.76
N PRO A 142 7.11 28.21 9.28
CA PRO A 142 6.34 28.52 10.48
C PRO A 142 4.92 27.97 10.40
N ASP A 143 4.37 27.54 11.54
CA ASP A 143 3.01 27.00 11.69
C ASP A 143 2.71 25.65 10.99
N TRP A 144 3.67 25.07 10.28
CA TRP A 144 3.50 23.74 9.74
C TRP A 144 3.63 22.67 10.83
N LYS A 145 2.66 21.77 10.85
CA LYS A 145 2.61 20.59 11.72
C LYS A 145 3.14 19.37 10.98
N VAL A 146 3.46 18.32 11.74
CA VAL A 146 3.93 17.03 11.24
C VAL A 146 3.04 15.92 11.73
N ALA A 147 2.61 15.06 10.82
CA ALA A 147 1.99 13.77 11.12
C ALA A 147 2.92 12.67 10.62
N THR A 148 3.41 11.83 11.52
CA THR A 148 4.29 10.69 11.24
C THR A 148 4.19 9.65 12.35
N LEU A 149 4.63 8.43 12.10
CA LEU A 149 4.80 7.38 13.11
C LEU A 149 6.19 7.37 13.72
N GLU A 150 7.14 8.11 13.12
CA GLU A 150 8.51 8.14 13.60
C GLU A 150 8.62 8.82 14.97
N THR A 151 9.45 8.25 15.82
CA THR A 151 9.65 8.76 17.19
C THR A 151 10.58 9.95 17.17
N ARG A 152 10.20 11.02 17.85
CA ARG A 152 11.06 12.19 18.04
C ARG A 152 11.84 12.02 19.34
N ASN A 153 13.17 12.08 19.29
CA ASN A 153 14.02 12.02 20.46
C ASN A 153 14.09 13.37 21.21
N GLY A 154 14.79 13.40 22.35
CA GLY A 154 14.92 14.59 23.20
C GLY A 154 15.70 15.75 22.53
N GLU A 155 16.45 15.48 21.47
CA GLU A 155 17.19 16.49 20.67
C GLU A 155 16.34 17.05 19.50
N GLY A 156 15.09 16.60 19.38
CA GLY A 156 14.18 17.05 18.32
C GLY A 156 14.39 16.36 16.99
N GLN A 157 15.18 15.29 16.93
CA GLN A 157 15.41 14.48 15.74
C GLN A 157 14.40 13.34 15.69
N PHE A 158 13.99 12.95 14.48
CA PHE A 158 13.21 11.74 14.24
C PHE A 158 14.15 10.55 14.04
N GLU A 159 13.90 9.47 14.75
CA GLU A 159 14.58 8.18 14.58
C GLU A 159 13.80 7.33 13.59
N ILE A 160 14.42 7.06 12.45
CA ILE A 160 13.86 6.29 11.33
C ILE A 160 14.55 4.94 11.28
N GLU A 161 13.78 3.87 11.50
CA GLU A 161 14.29 2.50 11.41
C GLU A 161 14.28 1.95 9.97
N ASP A 162 13.37 2.47 9.14
CA ASP A 162 13.23 2.10 7.73
C ASP A 162 12.77 3.30 6.90
N ALA A 163 13.73 3.94 6.22
CA ALA A 163 13.47 5.11 5.38
C ALA A 163 12.51 4.81 4.22
N GLU A 164 12.48 3.55 3.74
CA GLU A 164 11.59 3.11 2.67
C GLU A 164 10.12 3.12 3.07
N SER A 165 9.85 2.84 4.35
CA SER A 165 8.50 2.79 4.91
C SER A 165 8.07 4.08 5.60
N SER A 166 8.97 5.05 5.78
CA SER A 166 8.71 6.28 6.52
C SER A 166 7.96 7.30 5.69
N VAL A 167 6.95 7.92 6.31
CA VAL A 167 6.14 8.98 5.71
C VAL A 167 5.98 10.12 6.71
N PHE A 168 6.23 11.35 6.25
CA PHE A 168 5.97 12.58 6.97
C PHE A 168 4.95 13.39 6.18
N PHE A 169 3.74 13.50 6.68
CA PHE A 169 2.75 14.40 6.13
C PHE A 169 2.84 15.73 6.88
N VAL A 170 3.06 16.81 6.17
CA VAL A 170 3.40 18.13 6.73
C VAL A 170 2.45 19.20 6.19
N GLY A 171 2.16 20.24 6.99
CA GLY A 171 1.37 21.38 6.52
C GLY A 171 0.79 22.24 7.62
N SER A 172 0.30 23.43 7.25
CA SER A 172 -0.34 24.39 8.15
C SER A 172 -1.79 24.05 8.47
N ASP A 173 -2.48 23.34 7.56
CA ASP A 173 -3.89 23.00 7.70
C ASP A 173 -4.15 21.57 8.23
N LEU A 174 -3.13 20.93 8.81
CA LEU A 174 -3.26 19.58 9.38
C LEU A 174 -4.09 19.59 10.66
N ARG A 175 -5.05 18.67 10.71
CA ARG A 175 -5.86 18.34 11.87
C ARG A 175 -5.59 16.90 12.28
N LEU A 176 -5.36 16.65 13.55
CA LEU A 176 -5.00 15.35 14.10
C LEU A 176 -6.05 14.89 15.10
N THR A 177 -6.53 13.66 14.91
CA THR A 177 -7.44 12.98 15.84
C THR A 177 -6.83 11.64 16.22
N GLN A 178 -6.79 11.31 17.51
CA GLN A 178 -6.33 10.03 18.02
C GLN A 178 -7.51 9.15 18.38
N ALA A 179 -7.43 7.86 18.06
CA ALA A 179 -8.43 6.87 18.41
C ALA A 179 -7.80 5.48 18.64
N ASN A 180 -8.62 4.58 19.20
CA ASN A 180 -8.26 3.18 19.39
C ASN A 180 -9.33 2.32 18.74
N ALA A 181 -8.90 1.26 18.04
CA ALA A 181 -9.78 0.28 17.41
C ALA A 181 -9.18 -1.12 17.54
N GLY A 182 -9.90 -2.06 18.14
CA GLY A 182 -9.48 -3.46 18.24
C GLY A 182 -8.09 -3.68 18.84
N GLY A 183 -7.58 -2.76 19.68
CA GLY A 183 -6.24 -2.81 20.27
C GLY A 183 -5.15 -2.09 19.45
N LEU A 184 -5.47 -1.56 18.27
CA LEU A 184 -4.61 -0.67 17.50
C LEU A 184 -4.85 0.78 17.90
N LYS A 185 -3.79 1.50 18.30
CA LYS A 185 -3.83 2.96 18.42
C LYS A 185 -3.61 3.56 17.03
N PHE A 186 -4.47 4.46 16.59
CA PHE A 186 -4.22 5.16 15.33
C PHE A 186 -4.38 6.67 15.49
N THR A 187 -3.55 7.39 14.74
CA THR A 187 -3.70 8.82 14.50
C THR A 187 -4.35 8.98 13.13
N TYR A 188 -5.46 9.70 13.10
CA TYR A 188 -6.08 10.14 11.87
C TYR A 188 -5.65 11.59 11.60
N ALA A 189 -4.99 11.82 10.48
CA ALA A 189 -4.52 13.12 10.05
C ALA A 189 -5.31 13.56 8.81
N THR A 190 -5.99 14.68 8.90
CA THR A 190 -6.70 15.28 7.76
C THR A 190 -6.14 16.63 7.39
N ALA A 191 -6.28 16.98 6.12
CA ALA A 191 -6.04 18.31 5.59
C ALA A 191 -7.11 18.71 4.57
N GLY A 192 -7.23 20.00 4.34
CA GLY A 192 -8.24 20.56 3.43
C GLY A 192 -9.67 20.52 3.99
N GLU A 193 -10.62 20.88 3.13
CA GLU A 193 -12.05 20.95 3.47
C GLU A 193 -12.80 19.79 2.81
N TRP A 194 -13.75 19.20 3.56
CA TRP A 194 -14.54 18.06 3.15
C TRP A 194 -16.02 18.29 3.42
N ALA A 195 -16.92 17.63 2.69
CA ALA A 195 -18.36 17.65 2.93
C ALA A 195 -18.78 16.82 4.18
N PHE A 196 -17.82 16.24 4.90
CA PHE A 196 -18.00 15.45 6.11
C PHE A 196 -17.04 15.95 7.20
N ALA A 197 -17.34 15.66 8.46
CA ALA A 197 -16.47 16.00 9.58
C ALA A 197 -15.33 14.97 9.73
N ASP A 198 -14.22 15.39 10.34
CA ASP A 198 -13.07 14.50 10.61
C ASP A 198 -13.49 13.29 11.46
N GLN A 199 -14.43 13.47 12.40
CA GLN A 199 -14.98 12.40 13.23
C GLN A 199 -15.76 11.35 12.43
N ASP A 200 -16.40 11.73 11.33
CA ASP A 200 -17.14 10.80 10.48
C ASP A 200 -16.18 9.80 9.83
N VAL A 201 -15.06 10.28 9.28
CA VAL A 201 -14.05 9.39 8.67
C VAL A 201 -13.27 8.63 9.74
N ALA A 202 -12.96 9.23 10.88
CA ALA A 202 -12.34 8.53 11.99
C ALA A 202 -13.20 7.34 12.48
N ALA A 203 -14.54 7.48 12.46
CA ALA A 203 -15.46 6.38 12.74
C ALA A 203 -15.40 5.29 11.67
N VAL A 204 -15.39 5.66 10.37
CA VAL A 204 -15.22 4.69 9.26
C VAL A 204 -13.90 3.93 9.40
N VAL A 205 -12.79 4.62 9.66
CA VAL A 205 -11.47 4.00 9.87
C VAL A 205 -11.50 3.02 11.04
N ARG A 206 -12.11 3.42 12.18
CA ARG A 206 -12.25 2.56 13.35
C ARG A 206 -13.01 1.28 13.02
N ASP A 207 -14.18 1.41 12.39
CA ASP A 207 -15.07 0.28 12.08
C ASP A 207 -14.36 -0.71 11.11
N ILE A 208 -13.63 -0.19 10.12
CA ILE A 208 -12.81 -0.98 9.20
C ILE A 208 -11.68 -1.72 9.96
N VAL A 209 -10.92 -1.02 10.80
CA VAL A 209 -9.84 -1.61 11.61
C VAL A 209 -10.36 -2.73 12.50
N GLU A 210 -11.47 -2.50 13.21
CA GLU A 210 -12.10 -3.51 14.07
C GLU A 210 -12.55 -4.72 13.26
N ARG A 211 -13.10 -4.49 12.06
CA ARG A 211 -13.53 -5.59 11.20
C ARG A 211 -12.38 -6.42 10.69
N HIS A 212 -11.30 -5.80 10.21
CA HIS A 212 -10.09 -6.50 9.78
C HIS A 212 -9.44 -7.28 10.95
N ALA A 213 -9.38 -6.69 12.14
CA ALA A 213 -8.89 -7.38 13.32
C ALA A 213 -9.70 -8.64 13.64
N ARG A 214 -11.03 -8.58 13.55
CA ARG A 214 -11.91 -9.76 13.72
C ARG A 214 -11.70 -10.80 12.63
N THR A 215 -11.56 -10.39 11.37
CA THR A 215 -11.32 -11.28 10.23
C THR A 215 -10.01 -12.05 10.39
N THR A 216 -8.94 -11.37 10.72
CA THR A 216 -7.60 -11.96 10.82
C THR A 216 -7.32 -12.62 12.18
N GLY A 217 -8.12 -12.31 13.20
CA GLY A 217 -7.88 -12.74 14.58
C GLY A 217 -6.59 -12.16 15.19
N SER A 218 -6.06 -11.08 14.63
CA SER A 218 -4.77 -10.51 14.98
C SER A 218 -4.75 -9.00 14.86
N ILE A 219 -3.90 -8.36 15.66
CA ILE A 219 -3.54 -6.94 15.50
C ILE A 219 -2.19 -6.88 14.77
N PRO A 220 -2.07 -6.11 13.69
CA PRO A 220 -0.86 -6.13 12.85
C PRO A 220 0.32 -5.43 13.54
N ARG A 221 0.03 -4.37 14.29
CA ARG A 221 1.00 -3.48 14.94
C ARG A 221 0.36 -2.71 16.09
N ARG A 222 1.18 -2.02 16.89
CA ARG A 222 0.67 -1.24 18.05
C ARG A 222 0.05 0.10 17.66
N SER A 223 0.59 0.74 16.61
CA SER A 223 0.16 2.06 16.16
C SER A 223 0.12 2.16 14.64
N ALA A 224 -0.79 2.99 14.11
CA ALA A 224 -0.88 3.33 12.70
C ALA A 224 -1.17 4.82 12.51
N LEU A 225 -0.83 5.34 11.33
CA LEU A 225 -1.21 6.67 10.87
C LEU A 225 -2.09 6.52 9.63
N VAL A 226 -3.25 7.15 9.63
CA VAL A 226 -4.12 7.24 8.46
C VAL A 226 -4.22 8.70 8.07
N VAL A 227 -3.74 9.04 6.89
CA VAL A 227 -3.76 10.39 6.34
C VAL A 227 -4.83 10.48 5.26
N LEU A 228 -5.72 11.47 5.35
CA LEU A 228 -6.62 11.84 4.28
C LEU A 228 -6.38 13.30 3.87
N ALA A 229 -6.02 13.51 2.60
CA ALA A 229 -5.79 14.83 2.06
C ALA A 229 -6.40 14.98 0.64
N PRO A 230 -6.71 16.21 0.21
CA PRO A 230 -7.04 16.45 -1.19
C PRO A 230 -5.78 16.34 -2.04
N PHE A 231 -5.96 16.05 -3.32
CA PHE A 231 -4.87 16.08 -4.28
C PHE A 231 -4.14 17.43 -4.29
N PRO A 232 -2.83 17.43 -4.53
CA PRO A 232 -2.07 18.67 -4.68
C PRO A 232 -2.46 19.48 -5.92
N GLN A 233 -3.02 18.83 -6.93
CA GLN A 233 -3.59 19.42 -8.15
C GLN A 233 -5.12 19.24 -8.17
N THR A 234 -5.79 19.91 -9.12
CA THR A 234 -7.22 19.70 -9.33
C THR A 234 -7.50 18.27 -9.78
N ALA A 235 -8.45 17.62 -9.13
CA ALA A 235 -8.88 16.27 -9.44
C ALA A 235 -10.39 16.13 -9.37
N ASP A 236 -10.95 15.27 -10.22
CA ASP A 236 -12.38 14.93 -10.18
C ASP A 236 -12.74 14.31 -8.84
N ALA A 237 -13.99 14.52 -8.40
CA ALA A 237 -14.51 14.00 -7.16
C ALA A 237 -14.43 12.46 -7.02
N SER A 238 -14.41 11.74 -8.16
CA SER A 238 -14.29 10.28 -8.21
C SER A 238 -12.85 9.76 -8.08
N ARG A 239 -11.84 10.63 -8.21
CA ARG A 239 -10.44 10.23 -8.17
C ARG A 239 -9.96 9.99 -6.75
N TRP A 240 -9.12 8.99 -6.62
CA TRP A 240 -8.34 8.72 -5.41
C TRP A 240 -6.98 8.13 -5.81
N SER A 241 -6.02 8.28 -4.92
CA SER A 241 -4.69 7.66 -5.01
C SER A 241 -4.24 7.38 -3.59
N ALA A 242 -3.70 6.21 -3.33
CA ALA A 242 -3.32 5.85 -1.98
C ALA A 242 -2.13 4.90 -1.98
N GLU A 243 -1.45 4.85 -0.85
CA GLU A 243 -0.38 3.91 -0.60
C GLU A 243 -0.25 3.62 0.89
N THR A 244 -0.03 2.36 1.23
CA THR A 244 0.28 1.95 2.60
C THR A 244 1.75 1.59 2.73
N ARG A 245 2.54 2.48 3.35
CA ARG A 245 3.95 2.26 3.69
C ARG A 245 4.12 1.96 5.17
N GLY A 246 4.66 0.79 5.49
CA GLY A 246 4.85 0.37 6.87
C GLY A 246 3.56 0.43 7.68
N GLY A 247 3.43 1.44 8.53
CA GLY A 247 2.25 1.69 9.35
C GLY A 247 1.42 2.89 8.95
N THR A 248 1.78 3.54 7.85
CA THR A 248 1.10 4.74 7.38
C THR A 248 0.27 4.45 6.14
N VAL A 249 -1.03 4.67 6.24
CA VAL A 249 -1.96 4.73 5.11
C VAL A 249 -2.02 6.19 4.65
N PHE A 250 -1.48 6.49 3.48
CA PHE A 250 -1.52 7.81 2.87
C PHE A 250 -2.56 7.82 1.75
N PHE A 251 -3.64 8.58 1.93
CA PHE A 251 -4.80 8.58 1.05
C PHE A 251 -5.10 9.98 0.51
N LEU A 252 -5.12 10.13 -0.80
CA LEU A 252 -5.54 11.32 -1.52
C LEU A 252 -6.89 11.10 -2.19
N SER A 253 -7.80 12.06 -2.07
CA SER A 253 -9.13 11.97 -2.66
C SER A 253 -9.56 13.27 -3.33
N GLY A 254 -10.33 13.14 -4.40
CA GLY A 254 -11.15 14.24 -4.90
C GLY A 254 -12.29 14.57 -3.92
N ARG A 255 -12.76 15.81 -3.94
CA ARG A 255 -13.80 16.30 -3.02
C ARG A 255 -15.19 15.92 -3.51
N ALA A 256 -15.96 15.22 -2.71
CA ALA A 256 -17.35 14.92 -3.00
C ALA A 256 -18.27 16.08 -2.55
N ASN A 257 -19.40 16.24 -3.21
CA ASN A 257 -20.33 17.34 -2.96
C ASN A 257 -21.29 17.09 -1.76
N SER A 258 -21.29 15.89 -1.19
CA SER A 258 -22.09 15.55 -0.02
C SER A 258 -21.39 14.56 0.90
N LYS A 259 -21.77 14.57 2.17
CA LYS A 259 -21.27 13.63 3.20
C LYS A 259 -21.48 12.18 2.78
N ALA A 260 -22.69 11.81 2.38
CA ALA A 260 -23.02 10.43 2.01
C ALA A 260 -22.19 9.95 0.82
N ALA A 261 -22.08 10.74 -0.25
CA ALA A 261 -21.29 10.40 -1.42
C ALA A 261 -19.78 10.32 -1.09
N GLY A 262 -19.29 11.20 -0.20
CA GLY A 262 -17.90 11.20 0.24
C GLY A 262 -17.55 9.92 1.01
N LEU A 263 -18.32 9.59 2.03
CA LEU A 263 -18.07 8.40 2.87
C LEU A 263 -18.24 7.10 2.09
N ALA A 264 -19.27 6.98 1.24
CA ALA A 264 -19.48 5.80 0.40
C ALA A 264 -18.29 5.55 -0.55
N ARG A 265 -17.73 6.62 -1.14
CA ARG A 265 -16.56 6.50 -2.04
C ARG A 265 -15.28 6.12 -1.31
N LEU A 266 -15.09 6.60 -0.09
CA LEU A 266 -13.90 6.33 0.70
C LEU A 266 -13.89 4.89 1.26
N SER A 267 -15.04 4.26 1.50
CA SER A 267 -15.16 3.04 2.28
C SER A 267 -14.33 1.88 1.73
N VAL A 268 -14.49 1.53 0.45
CA VAL A 268 -13.76 0.39 -0.17
C VAL A 268 -12.28 0.67 -0.29
N PRO A 269 -11.83 1.83 -0.85
CA PRO A 269 -10.41 2.12 -0.94
C PRO A 269 -9.73 2.25 0.44
N LEU A 270 -10.37 2.84 1.43
CA LEU A 270 -9.84 2.88 2.79
C LEU A 270 -9.74 1.48 3.41
N ALA A 271 -10.76 0.63 3.20
CA ALA A 271 -10.71 -0.75 3.68
C ALA A 271 -9.56 -1.54 3.00
N HIS A 272 -9.29 -1.27 1.72
CA HIS A 272 -8.17 -1.85 0.98
C HIS A 272 -6.83 -1.42 1.58
N GLU A 273 -6.59 -0.12 1.68
CA GLU A 273 -5.32 0.40 2.18
C GLU A 273 -5.10 0.06 3.67
N ILE A 274 -6.12 0.11 4.49
CA ILE A 274 -6.02 -0.28 5.89
C ILE A 274 -5.70 -1.77 6.02
N PHE A 275 -6.20 -2.65 5.12
CA PHE A 275 -5.88 -4.07 5.16
C PHE A 275 -4.41 -4.35 4.86
N HIS A 276 -3.74 -3.48 4.12
CA HIS A 276 -2.29 -3.57 3.90
C HIS A 276 -1.46 -3.42 5.19
N LEU A 277 -2.01 -2.86 6.26
CA LEU A 277 -1.36 -2.92 7.59
C LEU A 277 -1.16 -4.37 8.07
N TRP A 278 -2.07 -5.28 7.67
CA TRP A 278 -1.98 -6.72 7.91
C TRP A 278 -1.22 -7.43 6.80
N ILE A 279 -1.65 -7.27 5.55
CA ILE A 279 -1.15 -7.99 4.38
C ILE A 279 -0.78 -6.97 3.28
N PRO A 280 0.49 -6.88 2.87
CA PRO A 280 1.61 -7.75 3.23
C PRO A 280 2.39 -7.33 4.49
N ASN A 281 2.20 -6.10 5.01
CA ASN A 281 3.15 -5.41 5.87
C ASN A 281 3.43 -6.13 7.21
N ALA A 282 2.49 -6.93 7.72
CA ALA A 282 2.69 -7.66 8.96
C ALA A 282 3.00 -9.17 8.78
N LEU A 283 3.01 -9.72 7.58
CA LEU A 283 3.24 -11.15 7.36
C LEU A 283 4.73 -11.55 7.32
N ASN A 284 5.62 -10.63 7.01
CA ASN A 284 7.07 -10.87 6.87
C ASN A 284 7.40 -12.01 5.88
N LEU A 285 6.77 -11.99 4.69
CA LEU A 285 7.02 -12.91 3.59
C LEU A 285 7.93 -12.28 2.55
N SER A 286 8.57 -13.09 1.71
CA SER A 286 9.44 -12.67 0.62
C SER A 286 8.82 -12.99 -0.75
N GLY A 287 9.37 -12.38 -1.81
CA GLY A 287 8.96 -12.61 -3.19
C GLY A 287 7.71 -11.85 -3.62
N ASP A 288 7.34 -12.04 -4.89
CA ASP A 288 6.23 -11.34 -5.53
C ASP A 288 4.94 -12.18 -5.47
N TYR A 289 4.12 -11.95 -4.48
CA TYR A 289 2.81 -12.61 -4.31
C TYR A 289 1.66 -11.58 -4.32
N ALA A 290 1.78 -10.58 -5.22
CA ALA A 290 0.83 -9.47 -5.34
C ALA A 290 -0.60 -9.94 -5.67
N TRP A 291 -0.78 -11.05 -6.35
CA TRP A 291 -2.10 -11.63 -6.58
C TRP A 291 -2.90 -11.83 -5.29
N PHE A 292 -2.21 -12.12 -4.18
CA PHE A 292 -2.85 -12.27 -2.88
C PHE A 292 -3.00 -10.94 -2.15
N TYR A 293 -1.89 -10.21 -1.95
CA TYR A 293 -1.97 -9.01 -1.14
C TYR A 293 -2.66 -7.83 -1.84
N GLU A 294 -2.92 -7.92 -3.17
CA GLU A 294 -3.76 -6.96 -3.90
C GLU A 294 -5.13 -7.56 -4.23
N GLY A 295 -5.17 -8.63 -5.01
CA GLY A 295 -6.42 -9.19 -5.50
C GLY A 295 -7.36 -9.68 -4.39
N PHE A 296 -6.83 -10.40 -3.41
CA PHE A 296 -7.61 -10.83 -2.25
C PHE A 296 -7.96 -9.66 -1.32
N THR A 297 -7.12 -8.62 -1.28
CA THR A 297 -7.43 -7.40 -0.54
C THR A 297 -8.57 -6.62 -1.18
N VAL A 298 -8.65 -6.53 -2.53
CA VAL A 298 -9.82 -5.94 -3.21
C VAL A 298 -11.10 -6.69 -2.85
N TYR A 299 -11.07 -8.02 -2.85
CA TYR A 299 -12.20 -8.83 -2.40
C TYR A 299 -12.56 -8.55 -0.94
N GLN A 300 -11.58 -8.62 -0.04
CA GLN A 300 -11.77 -8.43 1.39
C GLN A 300 -12.32 -7.04 1.72
N SER A 301 -11.82 -5.99 1.08
CA SER A 301 -12.29 -4.61 1.29
C SER A 301 -13.73 -4.42 0.83
N THR A 302 -14.11 -5.04 -0.28
CA THR A 302 -15.50 -5.03 -0.76
C THR A 302 -16.42 -5.77 0.21
N ARG A 303 -15.99 -6.94 0.72
CA ARG A 303 -16.73 -7.71 1.73
C ARG A 303 -16.94 -6.93 3.01
N VAL A 304 -15.88 -6.33 3.54
CA VAL A 304 -15.95 -5.49 4.76
C VAL A 304 -16.90 -4.31 4.56
N SER A 305 -16.88 -3.68 3.39
CA SER A 305 -17.78 -2.56 3.10
C SER A 305 -19.26 -2.98 3.05
N VAL A 306 -19.58 -4.20 2.57
CA VAL A 306 -20.94 -4.76 2.66
C VAL A 306 -21.34 -5.03 4.11
N GLU A 307 -20.46 -5.66 4.88
CA GLU A 307 -20.73 -6.03 6.27
C GLU A 307 -20.91 -4.81 7.20
N LEU A 308 -20.25 -3.70 6.87
CA LEU A 308 -20.40 -2.42 7.57
C LEU A 308 -21.57 -1.56 7.04
N GLY A 309 -22.27 -2.02 5.99
CA GLY A 309 -23.41 -1.30 5.40
C GLY A 309 -23.03 -0.13 4.50
N TYR A 310 -21.77 0.01 4.12
CA TYR A 310 -21.31 1.03 3.15
C TYR A 310 -21.63 0.66 1.71
N LEU A 311 -21.74 -0.63 1.42
CA LEU A 311 -22.19 -1.20 0.15
C LEU A 311 -23.37 -2.11 0.37
N THR A 312 -24.26 -2.18 -0.63
CA THR A 312 -25.30 -3.21 -0.70
C THR A 312 -24.72 -4.53 -1.24
N PHE A 313 -25.45 -5.62 -1.08
CA PHE A 313 -25.07 -6.87 -1.70
C PHE A 313 -25.04 -6.79 -3.24
N GLN A 314 -25.92 -5.97 -3.85
CA GLN A 314 -25.90 -5.75 -5.29
C GLN A 314 -24.64 -4.98 -5.73
N ASP A 315 -24.18 -3.98 -4.96
CA ASP A 315 -22.92 -3.28 -5.24
C ASP A 315 -21.71 -4.23 -5.22
N TYR A 316 -21.73 -5.24 -4.32
CA TYR A 316 -20.73 -6.31 -4.29
C TYR A 316 -20.80 -7.16 -5.57
N LEU A 317 -21.98 -7.60 -6.00
CA LEU A 317 -22.14 -8.36 -7.25
C LEU A 317 -21.71 -7.54 -8.48
N ASP A 318 -22.05 -6.26 -8.50
CA ASP A 318 -21.63 -5.34 -9.58
C ASP A 318 -20.12 -5.12 -9.60
N SER A 319 -19.47 -5.17 -8.43
CA SER A 319 -18.00 -5.10 -8.34
C SER A 319 -17.33 -6.36 -8.90
N LEU A 320 -17.88 -7.54 -8.64
CA LEU A 320 -17.42 -8.79 -9.26
C LEU A 320 -17.65 -8.79 -10.77
N ALA A 321 -18.80 -8.29 -11.23
CA ALA A 321 -19.12 -8.19 -12.65
C ALA A 321 -18.13 -7.28 -13.38
N ARG A 322 -17.81 -6.10 -12.82
CA ARG A 322 -16.79 -5.19 -13.36
C ARG A 322 -15.40 -5.81 -13.38
N ALA A 323 -15.02 -6.52 -12.31
CA ALA A 323 -13.74 -7.24 -12.28
C ALA A 323 -13.67 -8.31 -13.37
N TYR A 324 -14.77 -9.01 -13.62
CA TYR A 324 -14.85 -10.01 -14.68
C TYR A 324 -14.77 -9.40 -16.08
N ASP A 325 -15.47 -8.28 -16.34
CA ASP A 325 -15.35 -7.55 -17.61
C ASP A 325 -13.91 -7.06 -17.85
N ASN A 326 -13.27 -6.50 -16.82
CA ASN A 326 -11.89 -6.07 -16.90
C ASN A 326 -10.92 -7.23 -17.12
N TYR A 327 -11.12 -8.37 -16.46
CA TYR A 327 -10.35 -9.58 -16.69
C TYR A 327 -10.49 -10.07 -18.14
N LEU A 328 -11.71 -10.14 -18.67
CA LEU A 328 -11.95 -10.57 -20.05
C LEU A 328 -11.37 -9.62 -21.11
N ALA A 329 -11.22 -8.35 -20.77
CA ALA A 329 -10.60 -7.35 -21.65
C ALA A 329 -9.07 -7.44 -21.70
N GLN A 330 -8.42 -8.26 -20.85
CA GLN A 330 -6.96 -8.36 -20.80
C GLN A 330 -6.42 -9.20 -21.95
N ARG A 331 -5.41 -8.68 -22.65
CA ARG A 331 -4.74 -9.40 -23.74
C ARG A 331 -3.93 -10.61 -23.25
N GLU A 332 -3.48 -10.56 -21.99
CA GLU A 332 -2.60 -11.57 -21.38
C GLU A 332 -3.36 -12.58 -20.48
N GLN A 333 -4.71 -12.54 -20.49
CA GLN A 333 -5.53 -13.38 -19.60
C GLN A 333 -5.22 -14.88 -19.67
N ASP A 334 -4.81 -15.37 -20.85
CA ASP A 334 -4.51 -16.77 -21.11
C ASP A 334 -3.00 -17.07 -21.21
N ARG A 335 -2.13 -16.10 -20.86
CA ARG A 335 -0.67 -16.24 -21.01
C ARG A 335 0.08 -16.26 -19.69
N LEU A 336 -0.49 -15.67 -18.63
CA LEU A 336 0.16 -15.57 -17.32
C LEU A 336 -0.69 -16.23 -16.24
N SER A 337 -0.02 -17.02 -15.40
CA SER A 337 -0.55 -17.39 -14.08
C SER A 337 -0.60 -16.15 -13.18
N LEU A 338 -1.33 -16.20 -12.06
CA LEU A 338 -1.34 -15.10 -11.09
C LEU A 338 0.03 -14.92 -10.40
N VAL A 339 0.79 -16.03 -10.24
CA VAL A 339 2.16 -15.99 -9.72
C VAL A 339 3.06 -15.20 -10.67
N GLU A 340 3.05 -15.52 -11.98
CA GLU A 340 3.83 -14.80 -12.99
C GLU A 340 3.37 -13.34 -13.14
N ALA A 341 2.06 -13.08 -13.11
CA ALA A 341 1.52 -11.73 -13.16
C ALA A 341 1.98 -10.87 -11.98
N SER A 342 2.18 -11.46 -10.80
CA SER A 342 2.71 -10.74 -9.64
C SER A 342 4.12 -10.22 -9.85
N ALA A 343 5.02 -11.01 -10.42
CA ALA A 343 6.37 -10.58 -10.76
C ALA A 343 6.39 -9.47 -11.83
N ARG A 344 5.33 -9.35 -12.63
CA ARG A 344 5.14 -8.37 -13.69
C ARG A 344 4.12 -7.29 -13.35
N ARG A 345 3.81 -7.09 -12.06
CA ARG A 345 2.75 -6.20 -11.57
C ARG A 345 2.86 -4.77 -12.13
N TRP A 346 4.08 -4.25 -12.21
CA TRP A 346 4.35 -2.87 -12.64
C TRP A 346 4.47 -2.69 -14.17
N SER A 347 4.20 -3.76 -14.91
CA SER A 347 4.19 -3.74 -16.38
C SER A 347 2.82 -4.21 -16.93
N ASP A 348 2.72 -5.44 -17.36
CA ASP A 348 1.54 -6.01 -18.02
C ASP A 348 0.74 -7.01 -17.14
N GLY A 349 1.28 -7.40 -15.98
CA GLY A 349 0.62 -8.30 -15.04
C GLY A 349 -0.36 -7.61 -14.07
N GLY A 350 -0.27 -6.30 -13.88
CA GLY A 350 -0.99 -5.59 -12.81
C GLY A 350 -2.50 -5.77 -12.88
N SER A 351 -3.10 -5.64 -14.04
CA SER A 351 -4.55 -5.78 -14.17
C SER A 351 -5.06 -7.20 -13.85
N LEU A 352 -4.29 -8.24 -14.16
CA LEU A 352 -4.60 -9.64 -13.77
C LEU A 352 -4.53 -9.81 -12.25
N VAL A 353 -3.50 -9.26 -11.63
CA VAL A 353 -3.30 -9.30 -10.17
C VAL A 353 -4.55 -8.79 -9.44
N TYR A 354 -5.07 -7.63 -9.83
CA TYR A 354 -6.24 -7.04 -9.18
C TYR A 354 -7.54 -7.75 -9.56
N HIS A 355 -7.82 -7.93 -10.85
CA HIS A 355 -9.13 -8.39 -11.30
C HIS A 355 -9.28 -9.91 -11.20
N LYS A 356 -8.38 -10.70 -11.79
CA LYS A 356 -8.41 -12.16 -11.65
C LYS A 356 -8.20 -12.57 -10.19
N GLY A 357 -7.30 -11.89 -9.45
CA GLY A 357 -7.08 -12.13 -8.03
C GLY A 357 -8.34 -11.93 -7.18
N MET A 358 -9.10 -10.84 -7.39
CA MET A 358 -10.39 -10.60 -6.73
C MET A 358 -11.40 -11.71 -7.01
N LEU A 359 -11.51 -12.14 -8.27
CA LEU A 359 -12.46 -13.18 -8.69
C LEU A 359 -12.09 -14.55 -8.12
N VAL A 360 -10.82 -14.89 -8.08
CA VAL A 360 -10.33 -16.13 -7.45
C VAL A 360 -10.60 -16.11 -5.95
N ALA A 361 -10.40 -14.98 -5.27
CA ALA A 361 -10.74 -14.83 -3.85
C ALA A 361 -12.25 -15.03 -3.60
N ALA A 362 -13.10 -14.46 -4.47
CA ALA A 362 -14.55 -14.61 -4.38
C ALA A 362 -14.98 -16.08 -4.57
N LEU A 363 -14.47 -16.75 -5.60
CA LEU A 363 -14.76 -18.17 -5.84
C LEU A 363 -14.27 -19.07 -4.72
N TYR A 364 -13.06 -18.76 -4.20
CA TYR A 364 -12.49 -19.50 -3.08
C TYR A 364 -13.39 -19.40 -1.84
N ASP A 365 -13.77 -18.18 -1.45
CA ASP A 365 -14.59 -17.95 -0.27
C ASP A 365 -15.99 -18.59 -0.41
N LEU A 366 -16.64 -18.44 -1.58
CA LEU A 366 -17.92 -19.07 -1.88
C LEU A 366 -17.82 -20.59 -1.82
N ASN A 367 -16.79 -21.19 -2.41
CA ASN A 367 -16.61 -22.65 -2.44
C ASN A 367 -16.35 -23.21 -1.04
N VAL A 368 -15.49 -22.57 -0.26
CA VAL A 368 -15.19 -23.00 1.12
C VAL A 368 -16.44 -22.88 2.00
N LYS A 369 -17.16 -21.77 1.92
CA LYS A 369 -18.41 -21.57 2.66
C LYS A 369 -19.49 -22.58 2.25
N TRP A 370 -19.62 -22.87 0.97
CA TRP A 370 -20.58 -23.86 0.46
C TRP A 370 -20.28 -25.25 1.01
N ASN A 371 -19.05 -25.74 0.85
CA ASN A 371 -18.64 -27.08 1.27
C ASN A 371 -18.66 -27.27 2.79
N SER A 372 -18.38 -26.21 3.54
CA SER A 372 -18.39 -26.21 5.02
C SER A 372 -19.75 -25.86 5.62
N ARG A 373 -20.77 -25.56 4.82
CA ARG A 373 -22.07 -25.01 5.28
C ARG A 373 -21.90 -23.75 6.12
N GLY A 374 -21.04 -22.85 5.67
CA GLY A 374 -20.75 -21.56 6.31
C GLY A 374 -19.83 -21.62 7.53
N LYS A 375 -19.25 -22.78 7.88
CA LYS A 375 -18.36 -22.91 9.05
C LYS A 375 -16.96 -22.38 8.80
N HIS A 376 -16.50 -22.40 7.56
CA HIS A 376 -15.19 -21.96 7.12
C HIS A 376 -15.31 -20.96 5.98
N GLY A 377 -14.31 -20.10 5.81
CA GLY A 377 -14.21 -19.12 4.74
C GLY A 377 -12.78 -18.61 4.55
N LEU A 378 -12.63 -17.57 3.76
CA LEU A 378 -11.35 -16.95 3.49
C LEU A 378 -10.69 -16.39 4.78
N GLU A 379 -11.48 -16.01 5.78
CA GLU A 379 -11.00 -15.59 7.08
C GLU A 379 -10.14 -16.64 7.79
N ASP A 380 -10.36 -17.93 7.57
CA ASP A 380 -9.54 -18.98 8.15
C ASP A 380 -8.13 -19.05 7.54
N VAL A 381 -8.00 -18.70 6.26
CA VAL A 381 -6.70 -18.53 5.59
C VAL A 381 -5.93 -17.41 6.25
N TYR A 382 -6.55 -16.23 6.42
CA TYR A 382 -5.90 -15.09 7.08
C TYR A 382 -5.48 -15.45 8.51
N ARG A 383 -6.34 -16.05 9.30
CA ARG A 383 -6.02 -16.52 10.67
C ARG A 383 -4.88 -17.51 10.68
N THR A 384 -4.81 -18.42 9.72
CA THR A 384 -3.72 -19.40 9.59
C THR A 384 -2.40 -18.71 9.31
N LEU A 385 -2.37 -17.76 8.34
CA LEU A 385 -1.17 -16.98 8.04
C LEU A 385 -0.67 -16.19 9.26
N PHE A 386 -1.58 -15.55 10.01
CA PHE A 386 -1.19 -14.78 11.21
C PHE A 386 -0.76 -15.66 12.39
N ARG A 387 -1.31 -16.85 12.55
CA ARG A 387 -0.83 -17.83 13.55
C ARG A 387 0.56 -18.37 13.22
N GLN A 388 0.86 -18.55 11.93
CA GLN A 388 2.14 -19.07 11.45
C GLN A 388 3.20 -17.99 11.24
N ARG A 389 2.81 -16.71 11.42
CA ARG A 389 3.70 -15.57 11.21
C ARG A 389 5.00 -15.73 11.99
N ARG A 390 6.12 -15.66 11.28
CA ARG A 390 7.46 -15.66 11.88
C ARG A 390 7.94 -14.24 12.13
N THR A 391 8.68 -14.07 13.22
CA THR A 391 9.42 -12.84 13.52
C THR A 391 10.91 -13.13 13.34
N GLY A 392 11.64 -12.19 12.70
CA GLY A 392 13.08 -12.33 12.49
C GLY A 392 13.50 -12.19 11.03
N ALA A 393 14.75 -12.55 10.75
CA ALA A 393 15.35 -12.39 9.42
C ALA A 393 14.89 -13.44 8.41
N ASP A 394 14.37 -14.58 8.85
CA ASP A 394 13.84 -15.64 7.97
C ASP A 394 12.49 -15.19 7.37
N ARG A 395 12.49 -14.96 6.06
CA ARG A 395 11.32 -14.53 5.29
C ARG A 395 10.97 -15.64 4.30
N PRO A 396 10.02 -16.55 4.64
CA PRO A 396 9.61 -17.60 3.74
C PRO A 396 8.98 -17.04 2.46
N ASP A 397 9.03 -17.82 1.38
CA ASP A 397 8.43 -17.46 0.11
C ASP A 397 6.92 -17.24 0.24
N GLY A 398 6.45 -16.09 -0.23
CA GLY A 398 5.06 -15.65 -0.08
C GLY A 398 4.09 -16.50 -0.89
N ASN A 399 4.44 -16.86 -2.13
CA ASN A 399 3.59 -17.70 -2.96
C ASN A 399 3.39 -19.08 -2.33
N ALA A 400 4.48 -19.75 -1.96
CA ALA A 400 4.41 -21.09 -1.34
C ALA A 400 3.65 -21.05 -0.01
N THR A 401 3.89 -20.03 0.83
CA THR A 401 3.24 -19.90 2.14
C THR A 401 1.73 -19.66 2.00
N VAL A 402 1.32 -18.76 1.10
CA VAL A 402 -0.09 -18.45 0.90
C VAL A 402 -0.83 -19.61 0.24
N ILE A 403 -0.24 -20.25 -0.78
CA ILE A 403 -0.84 -21.43 -1.44
C ILE A 403 -1.02 -22.57 -0.43
N ALA A 404 -0.02 -22.82 0.42
CA ALA A 404 -0.15 -23.81 1.49
C ALA A 404 -1.28 -23.48 2.48
N ALA A 405 -1.45 -22.19 2.84
CA ALA A 405 -2.54 -21.76 3.70
C ALA A 405 -3.92 -21.94 3.02
N LEU A 406 -4.07 -21.59 1.74
CA LEU A 406 -5.28 -21.84 0.97
C LEU A 406 -5.62 -23.33 0.93
N ASN A 407 -4.63 -24.17 0.66
CA ASN A 407 -4.82 -25.62 0.55
C ASN A 407 -5.12 -26.29 1.90
N SER A 408 -4.76 -25.65 3.02
CA SER A 408 -5.02 -26.18 4.37
C SER A 408 -6.47 -26.05 4.82
N VAL A 409 -7.26 -25.18 4.21
CA VAL A 409 -8.68 -25.00 4.50
C VAL A 409 -9.50 -25.97 3.66
N ALA A 410 -10.39 -26.74 4.29
CA ALA A 410 -11.18 -27.77 3.63
C ALA A 410 -11.94 -27.24 2.40
N GLY A 411 -11.75 -27.87 1.25
CA GLY A 411 -12.37 -27.48 -0.03
C GLY A 411 -11.58 -26.46 -0.84
N GLY A 412 -10.36 -26.08 -0.43
CA GLY A 412 -9.53 -25.08 -1.11
C GLY A 412 -8.50 -25.61 -2.10
N SER A 413 -8.15 -26.89 -2.03
CA SER A 413 -6.94 -27.46 -2.66
C SER A 413 -6.85 -27.39 -4.18
N ASP A 414 -7.94 -27.45 -4.91
CA ASP A 414 -7.91 -27.48 -6.37
C ASP A 414 -7.93 -26.08 -7.02
N LEU A 415 -8.41 -25.08 -6.27
CA LEU A 415 -8.58 -23.72 -6.80
C LEU A 415 -7.25 -22.99 -6.97
N SER A 416 -6.30 -23.17 -6.04
CA SER A 416 -4.97 -22.53 -6.14
C SER A 416 -4.21 -23.07 -7.35
N LYS A 417 -4.17 -24.40 -7.54
CA LYS A 417 -3.50 -25.01 -8.69
C LYS A 417 -4.13 -24.58 -10.01
N ARG A 418 -5.47 -24.53 -10.07
CA ARG A 418 -6.21 -24.22 -11.29
C ARG A 418 -6.14 -22.75 -11.68
N TYR A 419 -6.23 -21.83 -10.73
CA TYR A 419 -6.45 -20.41 -11.02
C TYR A 419 -5.31 -19.48 -10.59
N VAL A 420 -4.43 -19.94 -9.68
CA VAL A 420 -3.27 -19.15 -9.21
C VAL A 420 -2.00 -19.58 -9.91
N GLU A 421 -1.71 -20.90 -9.94
CA GLU A 421 -0.46 -21.46 -10.44
C GLU A 421 -0.51 -21.74 -11.95
N SER A 422 -1.68 -21.86 -12.55
CA SER A 422 -1.84 -22.11 -13.99
C SER A 422 -2.35 -20.88 -14.74
N THR A 423 -2.15 -20.92 -16.06
CA THR A 423 -2.62 -19.90 -17.01
C THR A 423 -4.09 -20.06 -17.40
N GLY A 424 -4.79 -21.05 -16.83
CA GLY A 424 -6.16 -21.38 -17.19
C GLY A 424 -7.15 -20.21 -17.09
N ALA A 425 -8.01 -20.10 -18.10
CA ALA A 425 -9.06 -19.11 -18.14
C ALA A 425 -10.06 -19.32 -16.99
N LEU A 426 -10.53 -18.20 -16.42
CA LEU A 426 -11.53 -18.20 -15.36
C LEU A 426 -12.91 -18.02 -15.98
N ASP A 427 -13.71 -19.11 -16.04
CA ASP A 427 -15.13 -19.04 -16.38
C ASP A 427 -15.99 -19.03 -15.10
N LEU A 428 -16.70 -17.92 -14.90
CA LEU A 428 -17.59 -17.76 -13.76
C LEU A 428 -18.98 -18.31 -13.99
N THR A 429 -19.36 -18.65 -15.21
CA THR A 429 -20.76 -18.96 -15.61
C THR A 429 -21.31 -20.15 -14.84
N GLU A 430 -20.59 -21.29 -14.89
CA GLU A 430 -21.03 -22.50 -14.18
C GLU A 430 -20.76 -22.41 -12.67
N ALA A 431 -19.58 -21.84 -12.29
CA ALA A 431 -19.18 -21.75 -10.90
C ALA A 431 -20.20 -20.99 -10.05
N LEU A 432 -20.70 -19.86 -10.54
CA LEU A 432 -21.66 -19.02 -9.81
C LEU A 432 -23.04 -19.65 -9.65
N ASN A 433 -23.50 -20.46 -10.63
CA ASN A 433 -24.79 -21.13 -10.56
C ASN A 433 -24.89 -22.05 -9.34
N THR A 434 -23.83 -22.75 -8.98
CA THR A 434 -23.77 -23.61 -7.78
C THR A 434 -24.15 -22.82 -6.52
N PHE A 435 -23.77 -21.54 -6.44
CA PHE A 435 -23.98 -20.68 -5.27
C PHE A 435 -25.28 -19.87 -5.32
N GLY A 436 -26.14 -20.09 -6.34
CA GLY A 436 -27.39 -19.35 -6.51
C GLY A 436 -27.22 -17.99 -7.15
N LEU A 437 -26.12 -17.79 -7.86
CA LEU A 437 -25.83 -16.57 -8.62
C LEU A 437 -25.86 -16.88 -10.11
N LYS A 438 -26.41 -15.97 -10.91
CA LYS A 438 -26.49 -16.06 -12.36
C LYS A 438 -25.68 -14.94 -12.99
N LEU A 439 -24.82 -15.31 -13.94
CA LEU A 439 -24.08 -14.40 -14.77
C LEU A 439 -24.80 -14.24 -16.13
N GLU A 440 -25.07 -13.00 -16.51
CA GLU A 440 -25.69 -12.62 -17.77
C GLU A 440 -24.78 -11.64 -18.51
N ARG A 441 -24.63 -11.80 -19.83
CA ARG A 441 -23.82 -10.90 -20.64
C ARG A 441 -24.68 -10.07 -21.59
N PHE A 442 -24.43 -8.77 -21.61
CA PHE A 442 -25.07 -7.79 -22.48
C PHE A 442 -23.99 -7.08 -23.30
N GLY A 443 -23.61 -7.68 -24.43
CA GLY A 443 -22.43 -7.22 -25.19
C GLY A 443 -21.15 -7.42 -24.40
N ALA A 444 -20.41 -6.34 -24.16
CA ALA A 444 -19.17 -6.34 -23.37
C ALA A 444 -19.39 -6.22 -21.85
N ARG A 445 -20.61 -6.03 -21.39
CA ARG A 445 -20.95 -5.87 -19.98
C ARG A 445 -21.52 -7.13 -19.38
N THR A 446 -21.02 -7.46 -18.19
CA THR A 446 -21.53 -8.56 -17.37
C THR A 446 -22.46 -8.01 -16.28
N ARG A 447 -23.49 -8.77 -15.97
CA ARG A 447 -24.34 -8.57 -14.80
C ARG A 447 -24.36 -9.86 -13.99
N ILE A 448 -24.15 -9.76 -12.68
CA ILE A 448 -24.31 -10.88 -11.76
C ILE A 448 -25.51 -10.59 -10.87
N ARG A 449 -26.42 -11.54 -10.74
CA ARG A 449 -27.62 -11.44 -9.89
C ARG A 449 -27.92 -12.76 -9.18
N VAL A 450 -28.72 -12.69 -8.14
CA VAL A 450 -29.26 -13.90 -7.52
C VAL A 450 -30.25 -14.54 -8.48
N VAL A 451 -30.26 -15.89 -8.55
CA VAL A 451 -31.24 -16.63 -9.35
C VAL A 451 -32.66 -16.39 -8.81
N ASP A 452 -33.68 -16.51 -9.66
CA ASP A 452 -35.08 -16.19 -9.30
C ASP A 452 -35.64 -17.09 -8.18
N ALA A 453 -35.21 -18.35 -8.13
CA ALA A 453 -35.65 -19.34 -7.13
C ALA A 453 -34.44 -20.05 -6.49
N PRO A 454 -33.67 -19.39 -5.63
CA PRO A 454 -32.53 -20.03 -4.97
C PRO A 454 -33.01 -21.10 -4.00
N THR A 455 -32.30 -22.22 -3.93
CA THR A 455 -32.54 -23.27 -2.94
C THR A 455 -32.31 -22.73 -1.50
N ARG A 456 -32.77 -23.46 -0.49
CA ARG A 456 -32.55 -23.08 0.90
C ARG A 456 -31.05 -22.93 1.20
N ALA A 457 -30.23 -23.90 0.77
CA ALA A 457 -28.78 -23.84 1.00
C ALA A 457 -28.12 -22.63 0.31
N GLN A 458 -28.54 -22.28 -0.91
CA GLN A 458 -28.07 -21.09 -1.61
C GLN A 458 -28.50 -19.82 -0.90
N ARG A 459 -29.74 -19.71 -0.44
CA ARG A 459 -30.18 -18.54 0.37
C ARG A 459 -29.39 -18.39 1.65
N ASP A 460 -29.15 -19.49 2.37
CA ASP A 460 -28.39 -19.45 3.63
C ASP A 460 -26.94 -19.01 3.38
N LEU A 461 -26.29 -19.49 2.31
CA LEU A 461 -24.98 -19.03 1.88
C LEU A 461 -24.99 -17.53 1.57
N LEU A 462 -25.92 -17.09 0.71
CA LEU A 462 -25.96 -15.68 0.27
C LEU A 462 -26.29 -14.72 1.41
N ARG A 463 -27.14 -15.12 2.36
CA ARG A 463 -27.41 -14.36 3.59
C ARG A 463 -26.13 -14.18 4.41
N GLY A 464 -25.30 -15.21 4.55
CA GLY A 464 -23.98 -15.11 5.16
C GLY A 464 -23.03 -14.18 4.41
N MET A 465 -23.38 -13.85 3.16
CA MET A 465 -22.64 -12.90 2.31
C MET A 465 -23.26 -11.50 2.27
N GLY A 466 -24.35 -11.23 3.01
CA GLY A 466 -25.03 -9.93 3.09
C GLY A 466 -26.25 -9.77 2.18
N TYR A 467 -26.75 -10.85 1.58
CA TYR A 467 -28.02 -10.86 0.87
C TYR A 467 -29.19 -10.88 1.86
N ASN A 468 -30.05 -9.88 1.83
CA ASN A 468 -31.24 -9.72 2.70
C ASN A 468 -32.53 -10.09 1.96
#